data_1ae6a5956a7280d813773314feb7f076
#
_entry.id   1ae6a5956a7280d813773314feb7f076
#
_cell.length_a   1.000
_cell.length_b   1.000
_cell.length_c   1.000
_cell.angle_alpha   90.00
_cell.angle_beta   90.00
_cell.angle_gamma   90.00
#
_symmetry.space_group_name_H-M   'P 1'
#
loop_
_entity.id
_entity.type
_entity.pdbx_description
1 polymer ?
#
loop_
_entity_poly.entity_id
_entity_poly.type
_entity_poly.pdbx_seq_one_letter_code
_entity_poly.pdbx_strand_id
1 'polypeptide(L)' 'MEKDRIVMSYDKDADTVYISFGKPRKAISEEIDPYVIVRRDPKTKEMIGITITNFSKYFETKKRLSIETPAS' A
#
# COMPACT_ATOMS: atom_id res chain seq x y z
N MET A 1 -0.39 -14.80 -14.20
CA MET A 1 -1.04 -15.15 -12.93
C MET A 1 -1.57 -13.91 -12.29
N GLU A 2 -2.76 -14.02 -11.74
CA GLU A 2 -3.38 -12.86 -11.12
C GLU A 2 -2.56 -12.31 -9.96
N LYS A 3 -1.96 -13.20 -9.19
CA LYS A 3 -1.21 -12.78 -8.03
C LYS A 3 0.08 -12.03 -8.36
N ASP A 4 0.48 -12.08 -9.62
CA ASP A 4 1.68 -11.38 -10.06
C ASP A 4 1.38 -9.99 -10.57
N ARG A 5 0.12 -9.64 -10.56
CA ARG A 5 -0.32 -8.37 -11.12
C ARG A 5 -0.25 -7.28 -10.08
N ILE A 6 0.28 -6.14 -10.47
CA ILE A 6 0.32 -4.96 -9.61
C ILE A 6 -0.48 -3.87 -10.29
N VAL A 7 -1.44 -3.33 -9.56
CA VAL A 7 -2.27 -2.25 -10.07
C VAL A 7 -2.02 -1.01 -9.23
N MET A 8 -1.72 0.08 -9.89
CA MET A 8 -1.48 1.35 -9.21
C MET A 8 -2.44 2.38 -9.77
N SER A 9 -3.08 3.11 -8.90
CA SER A 9 -3.94 4.20 -9.32
C SER A 9 -3.69 5.42 -8.44
N TYR A 10 -3.93 6.58 -9.01
CA TYR A 10 -3.69 7.84 -8.33
C TYR A 10 -4.96 8.68 -8.38
N ASP A 11 -5.44 9.06 -7.21
CA ASP A 11 -6.58 9.97 -7.10
C ASP A 11 -6.02 11.38 -6.96
N LYS A 12 -6.09 12.12 -8.04
CA LYS A 12 -5.50 13.45 -8.10
C LYS A 12 -6.14 14.42 -7.12
N ASP A 13 -7.45 14.34 -6.96
CA ASP A 13 -8.16 15.25 -6.08
C ASP A 13 -7.83 15.02 -4.62
N ALA A 14 -7.66 13.77 -4.25
CA ALA A 14 -7.31 13.41 -2.88
C ALA A 14 -5.81 13.28 -2.67
N ASP A 15 -5.03 13.39 -3.73
CA ASP A 15 -3.57 13.21 -3.67
C ASP A 15 -3.23 11.88 -2.99
N THR A 16 -3.91 10.84 -3.42
CA THR A 16 -3.77 9.52 -2.80
C THR A 16 -3.42 8.47 -3.85
N VAL A 17 -2.45 7.64 -3.53
CA VAL A 17 -2.03 6.54 -4.39
C VAL A 17 -2.49 5.24 -3.78
N TYR A 18 -3.05 4.36 -4.62
CA TYR A 18 -3.49 3.03 -4.23
C TYR A 18 -2.70 2.00 -5.02
N ILE A 19 -2.07 1.08 -4.34
CA ILE A 19 -1.33 0.01 -4.98
C ILE A 19 -1.89 -1.31 -4.49
N SER A 20 -2.24 -2.19 -5.43
CA SER A 20 -2.80 -3.49 -5.11
C SER A 20 -1.94 -4.59 -5.74
N PHE A 21 -1.75 -5.67 -4.99
CA PHE A 21 -0.98 -6.81 -5.46
C PHE A 21 -1.90 -8.01 -5.62
N GLY A 22 -2.01 -8.51 -6.85
CA GLY A 22 -2.86 -9.65 -7.11
C GLY A 22 -4.33 -9.32 -7.10
N LYS A 23 -5.14 -10.31 -6.82
CA LYS A 23 -6.59 -10.14 -6.77
C LYS A 23 -7.02 -9.42 -5.51
N PRO A 24 -8.06 -8.61 -5.59
CA PRO A 24 -8.66 -8.03 -4.39
C PRO A 24 -9.10 -9.16 -3.45
N ARG A 25 -8.83 -9.01 -2.18
CA ARG A 25 -9.22 -10.00 -1.20
C ARG A 25 -9.32 -9.34 0.16
N LYS A 26 -9.89 -10.08 1.11
CA LYS A 26 -10.07 -9.56 2.46
C LYS A 26 -8.72 -9.22 3.07
N ALA A 27 -8.67 -8.10 3.74
CA ALA A 27 -7.42 -7.62 4.32
C ALA A 27 -7.68 -6.86 5.60
N ILE A 28 -6.66 -6.81 6.45
CA ILE A 28 -6.66 -5.91 7.58
C ILE A 28 -5.75 -4.75 7.24
N SER A 29 -6.10 -3.58 7.75
CA SER A 29 -5.33 -2.37 7.49
C SER A 29 -4.40 -2.09 8.66
N GLU A 30 -3.19 -1.73 8.34
CA GLU A 30 -2.19 -1.38 9.34
C GLU A 30 -1.60 -0.02 8.99
N GLU A 31 -1.74 0.93 9.89
CA GLU A 31 -1.21 2.27 9.68
C GLU A 31 0.24 2.27 10.15
N ILE A 32 1.18 2.35 9.20
CA ILE A 32 2.60 2.32 9.54
C ILE A 32 3.21 3.71 9.60
N ASP A 33 2.45 4.71 9.15
CA ASP A 33 2.89 6.10 9.09
C ASP A 33 1.60 6.91 8.96
N PRO A 34 1.55 8.14 9.43
CA PRO A 34 0.31 8.92 9.31
C PRO A 34 -0.24 9.00 7.89
N TYR A 35 0.61 8.83 6.89
CA TYR A 35 0.18 8.92 5.51
C TYR A 35 0.19 7.59 4.77
N VAL A 36 0.58 6.51 5.44
CA VAL A 36 0.74 5.21 4.76
C VAL A 36 -0.01 4.12 5.49
N ILE A 37 -0.88 3.45 4.74
CA ILE A 37 -1.66 2.34 5.27
C ILE A 37 -1.31 1.11 4.44
N VAL A 38 -0.92 0.04 5.11
CA VAL A 38 -0.61 -1.23 4.47
C VAL A 38 -1.78 -2.18 4.71
N ARG A 39 -2.18 -2.88 3.67
CA ARG A 39 -3.24 -3.88 3.76
C ARG A 39 -2.60 -5.26 3.71
N ARG A 40 -2.93 -6.09 4.69
CA ARG A 40 -2.31 -7.41 4.82
C ARG A 40 -3.36 -8.49 4.90
N ASP A 41 -2.98 -9.68 4.42
CA ASP A 41 -3.81 -10.85 4.58
C ASP A 41 -3.92 -11.18 6.07
N PRO A 42 -5.14 -11.39 6.60
CA PRO A 42 -5.30 -11.63 8.04
C PRO A 42 -4.60 -12.89 8.54
N LYS A 43 -4.40 -13.87 7.68
CA LYS A 43 -3.79 -15.13 8.08
C LYS A 43 -2.30 -15.16 7.86
N THR A 44 -1.87 -14.81 6.66
CA THR A 44 -0.45 -14.94 6.32
C THR A 44 0.34 -13.68 6.61
N LYS A 45 -0.35 -12.55 6.80
CA LYS A 45 0.28 -11.24 6.97
C LYS A 45 0.97 -10.74 5.72
N GLU A 46 0.74 -11.42 4.62
CA GLU A 46 1.28 -11.01 3.33
C GLU A 46 0.72 -9.64 2.95
N MET A 47 1.56 -8.77 2.45
CA MET A 47 1.13 -7.45 2.03
C MET A 47 0.39 -7.56 0.71
N ILE A 48 -0.86 -7.08 0.67
CA ILE A 48 -1.68 -7.17 -0.52
C ILE A 48 -2.09 -5.81 -1.06
N GLY A 49 -1.70 -4.75 -0.38
CA GLY A 49 -1.99 -3.42 -0.88
C GLY A 49 -1.34 -2.34 -0.04
N ILE A 50 -1.20 -1.17 -0.63
CA ILE A 50 -0.63 -0.01 0.04
C ILE A 50 -1.46 1.20 -0.37
N THR A 51 -1.79 2.05 0.60
CA THR A 51 -2.46 3.31 0.33
C THR A 51 -1.58 4.43 0.89
N ILE A 52 -1.26 5.40 0.06
CA ILE A 52 -0.44 6.54 0.48
C ILE A 52 -1.26 7.79 0.31
N THR A 53 -1.61 8.44 1.42
CA THR A 53 -2.36 9.69 1.38
C THR A 53 -1.39 10.86 1.41
N ASN A 54 -1.83 12.01 0.94
CA ASN A 54 -0.97 13.19 0.83
C ASN A 54 0.34 12.83 0.15
N PHE A 55 0.20 12.11 -0.96
CA PHE A 55 1.34 11.52 -1.67
C PHE A 55 2.42 12.54 -2.01
N SER A 56 2.03 13.66 -2.58
CA SER A 56 3.01 14.69 -2.98
C SER A 56 3.79 15.19 -1.79
N LYS A 57 3.08 15.48 -0.70
CA LYS A 57 3.70 16.00 0.50
C LYS A 57 4.60 14.97 1.16
N TYR A 58 4.15 13.72 1.17
CA TYR A 58 4.92 12.65 1.77
C TYR A 58 6.30 12.53 1.11
N PHE A 59 6.31 12.46 -0.22
CA PHE A 59 7.55 12.28 -0.94
C PHE A 59 8.38 13.55 -1.08
N GLU A 60 7.76 14.69 -0.91
CA GLU A 60 8.51 15.94 -0.82
C GLU A 60 9.42 15.94 0.39
N THR A 61 8.93 15.37 1.48
CA THR A 61 9.66 15.35 2.75
C THR A 61 10.52 14.10 2.91
N LYS A 62 9.93 12.93 2.67
CA LYS A 62 10.60 11.66 2.97
C LYS A 62 11.41 11.12 1.81
N LYS A 63 10.97 11.37 0.60
CA LYS A 63 11.65 10.96 -0.64
C LYS A 63 11.73 9.46 -0.89
N ARG A 64 11.34 8.65 0.06
CA ARG A 64 11.29 7.19 -0.13
C ARG A 64 10.32 6.59 0.86
N LEU A 65 9.86 5.41 0.53
CA LEU A 65 9.00 4.63 1.40
C LEU A 65 9.59 3.24 1.54
N SER A 66 9.78 2.80 2.77
CA SER A 66 10.25 1.45 3.04
C SER A 66 9.23 0.75 3.90
N ILE A 67 8.86 -0.46 3.51
CA ILE A 67 7.87 -1.25 4.22
C ILE A 67 8.46 -2.61 4.48
N GLU A 68 8.46 -3.03 5.74
CA GLU A 68 8.92 -4.36 6.08
C GLU A 68 7.88 -5.39 5.66
N THR A 69 8.34 -6.46 5.08
CA THR A 69 7.48 -7.56 4.71
C THR A 69 7.87 -8.79 5.51
N PRO A 70 6.94 -9.73 5.68
CA PRO A 70 7.29 -10.97 6.39
C PRO A 70 8.44 -11.68 5.67
N ALA A 71 9.30 -12.27 6.44
CA ALA A 71 10.39 -13.06 5.88
C ALA A 71 9.80 -14.23 5.09
N SER A 72 10.41 -14.56 3.99
CA SER A 72 9.93 -15.65 3.17
C SER A 72 10.97 -16.74 3.08
#